data_76794f0bc4f5094926fdc9ac7efa4662
#
_entry.id   76794f0bc4f5094926fdc9ac7efa4662
#
_cell.length_a   1.000
_cell.length_b   1.000
_cell.length_c   1.000
_cell.angle_alpha   90.00
_cell.angle_beta   90.00
_cell.angle_gamma   90.00
#
_symmetry.space_group_name_H-M   'P 1'
#
loop_
_entity.id
_entity.type
_entity.pdbx_description
1 polymer ?
#
loop_
_entity_poly.entity_id
_entity_poly.type
_entity_poly.pdbx_seq_one_letter_code
_entity_poly.pdbx_strand_id
1 'polypeptide(L)'
;GDVGSGKTIVAAIGLYANYLSGYQGALMAPTEVLATQHYTKLKKTFEAYDMTIALLTGSLALKEKKEIYEGLESGTIDLVIGTHALFQESVHYKNLGFVVTDEQHRFGVKQRKALKQKGEGVDFLVMSATPIPRTLAMSLYGDMDVSSIETRPEGRKSILTKYFEGSSMKPFLKQLKSYLSQGGQCYVICPLIEDNEDLPLKSALTIYEAMSSYFKGHYQTGLLHGSLKDEEKNAVMQDFKDNKIQILVSTTVVEVGVDVPNANMMVIYNAERFGLSSIHQLRGRIGRGDQQGYCFLLSEAQDEPAKERLHYLEEHDDGFEISQYDLKTRGPGELLGDKQSGLPAFMMGDIFKDMNILEETRRYAIKMIHDYYKYGEYENYIEMIKKKIKKGNEYID
;
A
#
# COMPACT_ATOMS: atom_id res chain seq x y z
N GLY A 1 3.71 -6.32 -6.87
CA GLY A 1 2.84 -7.51 -6.90
C GLY A 1 1.52 -7.25 -6.21
N ASP A 2 0.48 -8.02 -6.58
CA ASP A 2 -0.88 -7.87 -6.06
C ASP A 2 -0.98 -8.05 -4.54
N VAL A 3 -2.13 -7.68 -3.95
CA VAL A 3 -2.42 -7.90 -2.52
C VAL A 3 -2.37 -9.40 -2.20
N GLY A 4 -1.55 -9.77 -1.21
CA GLY A 4 -1.39 -11.17 -0.82
C GLY A 4 -0.53 -12.03 -1.75
N SER A 5 0.20 -11.44 -2.70
CA SER A 5 1.10 -12.16 -3.62
C SER A 5 2.37 -12.74 -2.97
N GLY A 6 2.61 -12.45 -1.70
CA GLY A 6 3.81 -12.94 -1.01
C GLY A 6 4.99 -11.95 -0.93
N LYS A 7 4.79 -10.65 -1.21
CA LYS A 7 5.83 -9.63 -1.10
C LYS A 7 6.63 -9.67 0.21
N THR A 8 5.93 -9.87 1.32
CA THR A 8 6.57 -9.91 2.65
C THR A 8 7.58 -11.06 2.80
N ILE A 9 7.36 -12.20 2.12
CA ILE A 9 8.32 -13.33 2.21
C ILE A 9 9.59 -13.02 1.39
N VAL A 10 9.46 -12.31 0.27
CA VAL A 10 10.61 -11.84 -0.51
C VAL A 10 11.44 -10.87 0.32
N ALA A 11 10.77 -9.91 1.00
CA ALA A 11 11.44 -9.01 1.92
C ALA A 11 12.13 -9.75 3.08
N ALA A 12 11.47 -10.76 3.66
CA ALA A 12 12.03 -11.58 4.73
C ALA A 12 13.30 -12.31 4.29
N ILE A 13 13.30 -12.89 3.08
CA ILE A 13 14.48 -13.55 2.51
C ILE A 13 15.64 -12.55 2.36
N GLY A 14 15.38 -11.35 1.81
CA GLY A 14 16.39 -10.31 1.67
C GLY A 14 16.96 -9.84 3.02
N LEU A 15 16.09 -9.62 4.02
CA LEU A 15 16.50 -9.26 5.38
C LEU A 15 17.34 -10.35 6.03
N TYR A 16 16.99 -11.61 5.83
CA TYR A 16 17.76 -12.72 6.35
C TYR A 16 19.13 -12.88 5.68
N ALA A 17 19.19 -12.73 4.36
CA ALA A 17 20.45 -12.76 3.63
C ALA A 17 21.39 -11.61 4.08
N ASN A 18 20.83 -10.43 4.31
CA ASN A 18 21.56 -9.28 4.84
C ASN A 18 22.12 -9.55 6.27
N TYR A 19 21.30 -10.17 7.15
CA TYR A 19 21.73 -10.60 8.48
C TYR A 19 22.89 -11.61 8.42
N LEU A 20 22.79 -12.63 7.55
CA LEU A 20 23.87 -13.61 7.37
C LEU A 20 25.17 -12.98 6.86
N SER A 21 25.08 -11.83 6.19
CA SER A 21 26.22 -11.05 5.71
C SER A 21 26.81 -10.12 6.79
N GLY A 22 26.25 -10.13 8.02
CA GLY A 22 26.73 -9.33 9.15
C GLY A 22 26.23 -7.88 9.16
N TYR A 23 25.15 -7.57 8.44
CA TYR A 23 24.56 -6.24 8.37
C TYR A 23 23.22 -6.17 9.09
N GLN A 24 22.90 -4.99 9.60
CA GLN A 24 21.60 -4.67 10.17
C GLN A 24 20.58 -4.39 9.06
N GLY A 25 19.31 -4.78 9.32
CA GLY A 25 18.19 -4.52 8.45
C GLY A 25 17.17 -3.56 9.07
N ALA A 26 16.44 -2.83 8.24
CA ALA A 26 15.31 -2.03 8.67
C ALA A 26 14.07 -2.30 7.77
N LEU A 27 12.89 -2.48 8.39
CA LEU A 27 11.63 -2.58 7.67
C LEU A 27 10.70 -1.47 8.11
N MET A 28 10.33 -0.62 7.18
CA MET A 28 9.42 0.48 7.41
C MET A 28 8.01 0.19 6.91
N ALA A 29 7.03 0.43 7.77
CA ALA A 29 5.62 0.41 7.45
C ALA A 29 4.99 1.81 7.63
N PRO A 30 3.93 2.15 6.88
CA PRO A 30 3.33 3.48 6.93
C PRO A 30 2.59 3.77 8.24
N THR A 31 2.19 2.75 8.99
CA THR A 31 1.45 2.90 10.25
C THR A 31 1.98 1.96 11.33
N GLU A 32 1.75 2.31 12.59
CA GLU A 32 2.16 1.49 13.74
C GLU A 32 1.50 0.10 13.73
N VAL A 33 0.24 0.02 13.29
CA VAL A 33 -0.48 -1.25 13.19
C VAL A 33 0.21 -2.19 12.20
N LEU A 34 0.58 -1.70 11.02
CA LEU A 34 1.32 -2.49 10.04
C LEU A 34 2.73 -2.85 10.52
N ALA A 35 3.42 -1.92 11.17
CA ALA A 35 4.72 -2.19 11.77
C ALA A 35 4.63 -3.33 12.81
N THR A 36 3.63 -3.28 13.68
CA THR A 36 3.38 -4.32 14.69
C THR A 36 3.03 -5.67 14.04
N GLN A 37 2.27 -5.67 12.95
CA GLN A 37 1.96 -6.91 12.22
C GLN A 37 3.21 -7.51 11.58
N HIS A 38 4.01 -6.71 10.90
CA HIS A 38 5.29 -7.16 10.34
C HIS A 38 6.20 -7.70 11.44
N TYR A 39 6.30 -6.98 12.57
CA TYR A 39 7.09 -7.41 13.71
C TYR A 39 6.64 -8.78 14.24
N THR A 40 5.35 -8.94 14.51
CA THR A 40 4.81 -10.21 15.04
C THR A 40 5.05 -11.36 14.07
N LYS A 41 4.82 -11.13 12.79
CA LYS A 41 4.99 -12.14 11.74
C LYS A 41 6.45 -12.52 11.54
N LEU A 42 7.34 -11.53 11.40
CA LEU A 42 8.76 -11.77 11.17
C LEU A 42 9.45 -12.34 12.40
N LYS A 43 9.08 -11.89 13.62
CA LYS A 43 9.56 -12.48 14.87
C LYS A 43 9.26 -13.97 14.94
N LYS A 44 8.03 -14.37 14.58
CA LYS A 44 7.64 -15.79 14.50
C LYS A 44 8.40 -16.53 13.38
N THR A 45 8.57 -15.89 12.23
CA THR A 45 9.28 -16.49 11.08
C THR A 45 10.74 -16.75 11.40
N PHE A 46 11.38 -15.85 12.14
CA PHE A 46 12.79 -15.94 12.49
C PHE A 46 13.06 -16.50 13.91
N GLU A 47 12.05 -17.04 14.58
CA GLU A 47 12.17 -17.59 15.94
C GLU A 47 13.21 -18.71 16.04
N ALA A 48 13.40 -19.47 14.96
CA ALA A 48 14.40 -20.56 14.90
C ALA A 48 15.83 -20.08 14.58
N TYR A 49 16.02 -18.78 14.38
CA TYR A 49 17.28 -18.17 14.01
C TYR A 49 17.68 -17.13 15.09
N ASP A 50 18.96 -17.03 15.40
CA ASP A 50 19.49 -16.11 16.42
C ASP A 50 19.45 -14.64 15.98
N MET A 51 18.31 -14.18 15.45
CA MET A 51 18.12 -12.81 14.98
C MET A 51 17.36 -11.98 16.01
N THR A 52 17.98 -10.92 16.51
CA THR A 52 17.36 -9.97 17.43
C THR A 52 16.54 -8.94 16.69
N ILE A 53 15.20 -8.96 16.90
CA ILE A 53 14.26 -8.10 16.19
C ILE A 53 13.61 -7.14 17.18
N ALA A 54 13.61 -5.83 16.85
CA ALA A 54 12.96 -4.79 17.64
C ALA A 54 11.83 -4.10 16.87
N LEU A 55 10.83 -3.57 17.61
CA LEU A 55 9.77 -2.73 17.08
C LEU A 55 9.97 -1.30 17.57
N LEU A 56 10.07 -0.33 16.66
CA LEU A 56 10.24 1.09 16.97
C LEU A 56 9.08 1.90 16.39
N THR A 57 8.17 2.35 17.26
CA THR A 57 7.00 3.17 16.90
C THR A 57 6.96 4.48 17.69
N GLY A 58 6.12 5.40 17.24
CA GLY A 58 5.92 6.69 17.91
C GLY A 58 5.34 6.57 19.31
N SER A 59 4.48 5.59 19.55
CA SER A 59 3.77 5.35 20.83
C SER A 59 4.63 4.72 21.94
N LEU A 60 5.82 4.19 21.63
CA LEU A 60 6.71 3.60 22.64
C LEU A 60 7.16 4.62 23.68
N ALA A 61 7.33 4.16 24.93
CA ALA A 61 7.89 4.97 26.01
C ALA A 61 9.33 5.40 25.69
N LEU A 62 9.74 6.57 26.19
CA LEU A 62 11.08 7.12 25.94
C LEU A 62 12.20 6.17 26.38
N LYS A 63 11.99 5.44 27.46
CA LYS A 63 12.96 4.46 27.96
C LYS A 63 13.16 3.32 26.96
N GLU A 64 12.08 2.74 26.44
CA GLU A 64 12.14 1.66 25.45
C GLU A 64 12.79 2.12 24.14
N LYS A 65 12.45 3.34 23.68
CA LYS A 65 13.11 3.93 22.50
C LYS A 65 14.63 4.04 22.71
N LYS A 66 15.05 4.48 23.88
CA LYS A 66 16.48 4.63 24.20
C LYS A 66 17.21 3.28 24.17
N GLU A 67 16.63 2.23 24.75
CA GLU A 67 17.16 0.86 24.71
C GLU A 67 17.32 0.36 23.27
N ILE A 68 16.32 0.65 22.41
CA ILE A 68 16.38 0.28 21.00
C ILE A 68 17.47 1.08 20.26
N TYR A 69 17.61 2.39 20.54
CA TYR A 69 18.66 3.21 19.90
C TYR A 69 20.07 2.72 20.30
N GLU A 70 20.31 2.42 21.57
CA GLU A 70 21.57 1.85 22.06
C GLU A 70 21.83 0.47 21.43
N GLY A 71 20.79 -0.35 21.25
CA GLY A 71 20.90 -1.65 20.60
C GLY A 71 21.23 -1.57 19.11
N LEU A 72 20.69 -0.57 18.40
CA LEU A 72 21.01 -0.33 16.98
C LEU A 72 22.44 0.20 16.82
N GLU A 73 22.86 1.13 17.66
CA GLU A 73 24.20 1.72 17.62
C GLU A 73 25.28 0.70 18.01
N SER A 74 25.04 -0.14 19.02
CA SER A 74 25.94 -1.21 19.40
C SER A 74 25.97 -2.40 18.45
N GLY A 75 24.90 -2.57 17.64
CA GLY A 75 24.72 -3.70 16.73
C GLY A 75 24.21 -4.97 17.42
N THR A 76 23.57 -4.86 18.58
CA THR A 76 22.88 -5.99 19.25
C THR A 76 21.47 -6.23 18.71
N ILE A 77 20.93 -5.30 17.95
CA ILE A 77 19.69 -5.47 17.21
C ILE A 77 20.02 -5.65 15.73
N ASP A 78 19.60 -6.77 15.15
CA ASP A 78 19.86 -7.16 13.78
C ASP A 78 18.82 -6.62 12.81
N LEU A 79 17.55 -6.57 13.24
CA LEU A 79 16.42 -6.08 12.44
C LEU A 79 15.54 -5.16 13.28
N VAL A 80 15.31 -3.96 12.78
CA VAL A 80 14.32 -3.05 13.36
C VAL A 80 13.14 -2.89 12.42
N ILE A 81 11.93 -2.99 12.98
CA ILE A 81 10.68 -2.78 12.25
C ILE A 81 9.99 -1.57 12.88
N GLY A 82 9.47 -0.67 12.06
CA GLY A 82 8.84 0.53 12.61
C GLY A 82 8.17 1.41 11.58
N THR A 83 7.87 2.63 12.01
CA THR A 83 7.32 3.68 11.14
C THR A 83 8.42 4.66 10.73
N HIS A 84 8.06 5.87 10.31
CA HIS A 84 9.00 6.95 10.02
C HIS A 84 9.96 7.28 11.18
N ALA A 85 9.69 6.80 12.39
CA ALA A 85 10.59 6.91 13.54
C ALA A 85 11.98 6.30 13.27
N LEU A 86 12.08 5.30 12.39
CA LEU A 86 13.36 4.65 12.01
C LEU A 86 14.38 5.61 11.38
N PHE A 87 13.95 6.78 10.89
CA PHE A 87 14.76 7.70 10.11
C PHE A 87 15.02 9.02 10.82
N GLN A 88 14.55 9.14 12.07
CA GLN A 88 14.87 10.30 12.89
C GLN A 88 16.40 10.44 13.05
N GLU A 89 16.88 11.67 13.18
CA GLU A 89 18.31 11.96 13.31
C GLU A 89 18.94 11.21 14.51
N SER A 90 18.16 11.01 15.57
CA SER A 90 18.57 10.30 16.78
C SER A 90 18.81 8.79 16.62
N VAL A 91 18.41 8.19 15.50
CA VAL A 91 18.60 6.76 15.25
C VAL A 91 19.90 6.54 14.51
N HIS A 92 20.86 5.88 15.16
CA HIS A 92 22.14 5.51 14.57
C HIS A 92 22.23 4.00 14.41
N TYR A 93 22.73 3.54 13.29
CA TYR A 93 22.96 2.13 12.99
C TYR A 93 24.46 1.88 12.99
N LYS A 94 24.89 0.75 13.54
CA LYS A 94 26.30 0.34 13.50
C LYS A 94 26.70 -0.04 12.07
N ASN A 95 25.86 -0.81 11.39
CA ASN A 95 26.15 -1.36 10.06
C ASN A 95 24.85 -1.67 9.28
N LEU A 96 24.11 -0.63 8.88
CA LEU A 96 22.88 -0.80 8.11
C LEU A 96 23.22 -1.19 6.67
N GLY A 97 22.72 -2.35 6.18
CA GLY A 97 22.97 -2.84 4.83
C GLY A 97 21.71 -2.93 3.96
N PHE A 98 20.54 -3.16 4.55
CA PHE A 98 19.32 -3.35 3.76
C PHE A 98 18.11 -2.70 4.40
N VAL A 99 17.35 -1.98 3.59
CA VAL A 99 16.11 -1.32 4.01
C VAL A 99 14.96 -1.76 3.14
N VAL A 100 13.89 -2.19 3.79
CA VAL A 100 12.60 -2.51 3.15
C VAL A 100 11.59 -1.43 3.48
N THR A 101 10.85 -0.93 2.49
CA THR A 101 9.71 -0.03 2.69
C THR A 101 8.44 -0.66 2.12
N ASP A 102 7.39 -0.72 2.94
CA ASP A 102 6.08 -1.20 2.51
C ASP A 102 5.18 -0.02 2.13
N GLU A 103 4.37 -0.17 1.08
CA GLU A 103 3.42 0.85 0.58
C GLU A 103 4.08 2.20 0.24
N GLN A 104 4.98 2.19 -0.74
CA GLN A 104 5.84 3.33 -1.14
C GLN A 104 5.10 4.63 -1.46
N HIS A 105 3.87 4.59 -1.98
CA HIS A 105 3.14 5.79 -2.40
C HIS A 105 2.96 6.84 -1.29
N ARG A 106 3.21 6.46 -0.03
CA ARG A 106 3.17 7.35 1.14
C ARG A 106 4.54 7.94 1.53
N PHE A 107 5.61 7.65 0.76
CA PHE A 107 6.98 8.10 1.09
C PHE A 107 7.55 9.07 0.07
N GLY A 108 7.89 10.27 0.53
CA GLY A 108 8.50 11.31 -0.30
C GLY A 108 10.00 11.07 -0.60
N VAL A 109 10.50 11.76 -1.62
CA VAL A 109 11.92 11.78 -2.04
C VAL A 109 12.86 12.15 -0.87
N LYS A 110 12.44 13.06 0.01
CA LYS A 110 13.21 13.50 1.19
C LYS A 110 13.52 12.36 2.17
N GLN A 111 12.58 11.45 2.38
CA GLN A 111 12.74 10.32 3.29
C GLN A 111 13.70 9.28 2.73
N ARG A 112 13.67 9.02 1.41
CA ARG A 112 14.65 8.16 0.74
C ARG A 112 16.07 8.73 0.84
N LYS A 113 16.22 10.05 0.69
CA LYS A 113 17.50 10.73 0.81
C LYS A 113 18.06 10.63 2.25
N ALA A 114 17.20 10.79 3.27
CA ALA A 114 17.58 10.64 4.66
C ALA A 114 18.06 9.21 5.00
N LEU A 115 17.45 8.19 4.36
CA LEU A 115 17.87 6.79 4.50
C LEU A 115 19.25 6.51 3.88
N LYS A 116 19.49 7.02 2.66
CA LYS A 116 20.81 6.88 2.01
C LYS A 116 21.94 7.50 2.84
N GLN A 117 21.62 8.45 3.74
CA GLN A 117 22.59 9.08 4.62
C GLN A 117 22.90 8.28 5.91
N LYS A 118 22.10 7.22 6.22
CA LYS A 118 22.26 6.39 7.42
C LYS A 118 23.30 5.26 7.27
N GLY A 119 23.80 5.00 6.05
CA GLY A 119 24.85 4.03 5.77
C GLY A 119 25.40 4.16 4.37
N GLU A 120 26.68 3.83 4.16
CA GLU A 120 27.30 3.75 2.84
C GLU A 120 26.90 2.42 2.17
N GLY A 121 26.37 2.49 0.91
CA GLY A 121 26.05 1.29 0.15
C GLY A 121 24.81 0.53 0.60
N VAL A 122 23.83 1.20 1.26
CA VAL A 122 22.59 0.57 1.71
C VAL A 122 21.72 0.19 0.53
N ASP A 123 21.33 -1.07 0.44
CA ASP A 123 20.38 -1.58 -0.55
C ASP A 123 18.93 -1.28 -0.12
N PHE A 124 18.09 -0.97 -1.11
CA PHE A 124 16.68 -0.63 -0.89
C PHE A 124 15.73 -1.55 -1.63
N LEU A 125 14.79 -2.13 -0.90
CA LEU A 125 13.64 -2.84 -1.46
C LEU A 125 12.36 -2.06 -1.16
N VAL A 126 11.68 -1.66 -2.22
CA VAL A 126 10.40 -1.00 -2.13
C VAL A 126 9.30 -1.97 -2.52
N MET A 127 8.29 -2.11 -1.67
CA MET A 127 7.13 -2.95 -1.93
C MET A 127 5.89 -2.07 -2.20
N SER A 128 5.08 -2.49 -3.15
CA SER A 128 3.77 -1.88 -3.41
C SER A 128 2.71 -2.94 -3.65
N ALA A 129 1.54 -2.76 -3.07
CA ALA A 129 0.36 -3.59 -3.33
C ALA A 129 -0.49 -3.05 -4.49
N THR A 130 -0.22 -1.82 -4.98
CA THR A 130 -0.74 -1.37 -6.26
C THR A 130 0.13 -1.97 -7.35
N PRO A 131 -0.40 -2.86 -8.19
CA PRO A 131 0.33 -3.34 -9.34
C PRO A 131 0.47 -2.20 -10.35
N ILE A 132 1.59 -1.49 -10.30
CA ILE A 132 1.93 -0.48 -11.30
C ILE A 132 2.49 -1.24 -12.51
N PRO A 133 1.99 -1.00 -13.74
CA PRO A 133 2.58 -1.60 -14.93
C PRO A 133 4.09 -1.36 -14.94
N ARG A 134 4.85 -2.41 -15.24
CA ARG A 134 6.32 -2.39 -15.15
C ARG A 134 6.93 -1.19 -15.87
N THR A 135 6.42 -0.86 -17.04
CA THR A 135 6.87 0.26 -17.86
C THR A 135 6.68 1.61 -17.16
N LEU A 136 5.52 1.80 -16.54
CA LEU A 136 5.24 3.01 -15.78
C LEU A 136 6.11 3.10 -14.52
N ALA A 137 6.27 1.99 -13.80
CA ALA A 137 7.16 1.93 -12.63
C ALA A 137 8.61 2.27 -13.00
N MET A 138 9.10 1.75 -14.13
CA MET A 138 10.43 2.07 -14.66
C MET A 138 10.59 3.55 -15.05
N SER A 139 9.52 4.20 -15.49
CA SER A 139 9.54 5.61 -15.86
C SER A 139 9.51 6.53 -14.65
N LEU A 140 8.75 6.13 -13.62
CA LEU A 140 8.61 6.89 -12.37
C LEU A 140 9.82 6.73 -11.45
N TYR A 141 10.45 5.55 -11.49
CA TYR A 141 11.54 5.15 -10.61
C TYR A 141 12.78 4.77 -11.42
N GLY A 142 13.20 5.65 -12.33
CA GLY A 142 14.23 5.38 -13.34
C GLY A 142 15.58 4.86 -12.84
N ASP A 143 15.85 5.01 -11.55
CA ASP A 143 17.05 4.51 -10.84
C ASP A 143 16.82 3.17 -10.11
N MET A 144 15.64 2.54 -10.27
CA MET A 144 15.30 1.29 -9.57
C MET A 144 15.03 0.15 -10.58
N ASP A 145 15.46 -1.04 -10.22
CA ASP A 145 15.03 -2.26 -10.89
C ASP A 145 13.66 -2.70 -10.42
N VAL A 146 12.82 -3.15 -11.34
CA VAL A 146 11.44 -3.56 -11.07
C VAL A 146 11.28 -5.05 -11.25
N SER A 147 10.88 -5.74 -10.18
CA SER A 147 10.48 -7.15 -10.19
C SER A 147 9.01 -7.28 -9.88
N SER A 148 8.28 -8.08 -10.65
CA SER A 148 6.84 -8.31 -10.48
C SER A 148 6.58 -9.73 -9.97
N ILE A 149 5.69 -9.84 -8.97
CA ILE A 149 5.10 -11.12 -8.55
C ILE A 149 3.72 -11.18 -9.19
N GLU A 150 3.59 -11.94 -10.25
CA GLU A 150 2.37 -12.02 -11.09
C GLU A 150 1.44 -13.14 -10.63
N THR A 151 1.97 -14.17 -9.97
CA THR A 151 1.19 -15.33 -9.53
C THR A 151 0.59 -15.09 -8.15
N ARG A 152 -0.64 -15.56 -7.96
CA ARG A 152 -1.28 -15.62 -6.65
C ARG A 152 -0.93 -16.94 -5.95
N PRO A 153 -0.82 -16.95 -4.61
CA PRO A 153 -0.67 -18.20 -3.86
C PRO A 153 -1.85 -19.14 -4.13
N GLU A 154 -1.57 -20.43 -4.23
CA GLU A 154 -2.59 -21.48 -4.38
C GLU A 154 -3.60 -21.45 -3.22
N GLY A 155 -4.86 -21.77 -3.52
CA GLY A 155 -5.95 -21.90 -2.54
C GLY A 155 -6.72 -20.59 -2.25
N ARG A 156 -6.32 -19.44 -2.75
CA ARG A 156 -7.09 -18.21 -2.58
C ARG A 156 -8.25 -18.14 -3.57
N LYS A 157 -9.49 -18.10 -3.05
CA LYS A 157 -10.69 -17.94 -3.86
C LYS A 157 -10.79 -16.51 -4.42
N SER A 158 -11.28 -16.37 -5.65
CA SER A 158 -11.62 -15.07 -6.21
C SER A 158 -12.76 -14.42 -5.42
N ILE A 159 -12.76 -13.09 -5.33
CA ILE A 159 -13.77 -12.33 -4.61
C ILE A 159 -14.93 -12.06 -5.57
N LEU A 160 -16.12 -12.54 -5.21
CA LEU A 160 -17.32 -12.27 -5.98
C LEU A 160 -17.72 -10.80 -5.78
N THR A 161 -17.51 -10.01 -6.83
CA THR A 161 -17.86 -8.59 -6.84
C THR A 161 -19.19 -8.41 -7.55
N LYS A 162 -20.08 -7.55 -7.00
CA LYS A 162 -21.34 -7.18 -7.62
C LYS A 162 -21.57 -5.68 -7.51
N TYR A 163 -21.93 -5.08 -8.64
CA TYR A 163 -22.33 -3.69 -8.76
C TYR A 163 -23.86 -3.55 -8.66
N PHE A 164 -24.29 -2.51 -7.95
CA PHE A 164 -25.70 -2.14 -7.80
C PHE A 164 -25.87 -0.64 -7.99
N GLU A 165 -26.83 -0.29 -8.85
CA GLU A 165 -27.24 1.11 -8.99
C GLU A 165 -28.00 1.59 -7.74
N GLY A 166 -27.62 2.77 -7.24
CA GLY A 166 -28.20 3.38 -6.04
C GLY A 166 -27.45 3.04 -4.74
N SER A 167 -27.96 3.57 -3.66
CA SER A 167 -27.34 3.44 -2.31
C SER A 167 -28.06 2.43 -1.40
N SER A 168 -29.02 1.67 -1.94
CA SER A 168 -29.85 0.77 -1.14
C SER A 168 -29.13 -0.57 -0.84
N MET A 169 -29.03 -0.91 0.43
CA MET A 169 -28.54 -2.22 0.87
C MET A 169 -29.55 -3.37 0.75
N LYS A 170 -30.82 -3.08 0.44
CA LYS A 170 -31.88 -4.12 0.39
C LYS A 170 -31.54 -5.36 -0.42
N PRO A 171 -30.88 -5.24 -1.61
CA PRO A 171 -30.57 -6.40 -2.45
C PRO A 171 -29.73 -7.47 -1.77
N PHE A 172 -28.81 -7.07 -0.86
CA PHE A 172 -27.88 -8.00 -0.23
C PHE A 172 -28.05 -8.15 1.28
N LEU A 173 -29.02 -7.46 1.92
CA LEU A 173 -29.28 -7.60 3.36
C LEU A 173 -29.56 -9.05 3.79
N LYS A 174 -30.24 -9.82 2.95
CA LYS A 174 -30.50 -11.24 3.21
C LYS A 174 -29.19 -12.04 3.24
N GLN A 175 -28.28 -11.78 2.32
CA GLN A 175 -26.98 -12.42 2.25
C GLN A 175 -26.09 -11.99 3.43
N LEU A 176 -26.11 -10.70 3.75
CA LEU A 176 -25.39 -10.16 4.92
C LEU A 176 -25.87 -10.82 6.22
N LYS A 177 -27.19 -10.90 6.45
CA LYS A 177 -27.74 -11.59 7.64
C LYS A 177 -27.33 -13.05 7.71
N SER A 178 -27.42 -13.78 6.60
CA SER A 178 -27.00 -15.17 6.53
C SER A 178 -25.52 -15.32 6.85
N TYR A 179 -24.69 -14.41 6.37
CA TYR A 179 -23.25 -14.43 6.61
C TYR A 179 -22.90 -14.11 8.07
N LEU A 180 -23.51 -13.07 8.64
CA LEU A 180 -23.32 -12.70 10.05
C LEU A 180 -23.77 -13.83 10.99
N SER A 181 -24.87 -14.54 10.66
CA SER A 181 -25.35 -15.68 11.48
C SER A 181 -24.39 -16.87 11.51
N GLN A 182 -23.43 -16.95 10.59
CA GLN A 182 -22.35 -17.94 10.52
C GLN A 182 -21.05 -17.47 11.21
N GLY A 183 -21.11 -16.35 11.95
CA GLY A 183 -19.96 -15.76 12.62
C GLY A 183 -19.07 -14.90 11.74
N GLY A 184 -19.52 -14.58 10.51
CA GLY A 184 -18.81 -13.69 9.60
C GLY A 184 -18.86 -12.22 10.01
N GLN A 185 -17.96 -11.42 9.44
CA GLN A 185 -17.86 -9.99 9.69
C GLN A 185 -17.86 -9.21 8.38
N CYS A 186 -18.36 -7.96 8.42
CA CYS A 186 -18.54 -7.12 7.24
C CYS A 186 -17.86 -5.76 7.41
N TYR A 187 -17.12 -5.34 6.38
CA TYR A 187 -16.70 -3.95 6.21
C TYR A 187 -17.73 -3.18 5.42
N VAL A 188 -18.04 -1.96 5.87
CA VAL A 188 -18.87 -0.99 5.14
C VAL A 188 -18.04 0.27 4.94
N ILE A 189 -17.62 0.50 3.69
CA ILE A 189 -16.68 1.56 3.35
C ILE A 189 -17.43 2.74 2.75
N CYS A 190 -17.14 3.95 3.28
CA CYS A 190 -17.67 5.22 2.79
C CYS A 190 -16.51 6.06 2.23
N PRO A 191 -16.69 6.78 1.10
CA PRO A 191 -15.64 7.63 0.54
C PRO A 191 -15.35 8.83 1.43
N LEU A 192 -14.12 9.33 1.36
CA LEU A 192 -13.79 10.69 1.80
C LEU A 192 -14.28 11.66 0.72
N ILE A 193 -14.93 12.75 1.10
CA ILE A 193 -15.37 13.82 0.19
C ILE A 193 -14.42 15.00 0.42
N GLU A 194 -13.58 15.31 -0.56
CA GLU A 194 -12.49 16.31 -0.43
C GLU A 194 -12.98 17.73 -0.22
N ASP A 195 -14.20 18.07 -0.72
CA ASP A 195 -14.72 19.46 -0.73
C ASP A 195 -15.25 19.95 0.63
N ASN A 196 -15.41 19.07 1.61
CA ASN A 196 -15.88 19.47 2.94
C ASN A 196 -15.53 18.38 3.97
N GLU A 197 -14.62 18.67 4.89
CA GLU A 197 -14.11 17.74 5.90
C GLU A 197 -15.21 17.09 6.77
N ASP A 198 -16.37 17.73 6.91
CA ASP A 198 -17.50 17.24 7.69
C ASP A 198 -18.43 16.28 6.94
N LEU A 199 -18.49 16.33 5.60
CA LEU A 199 -19.43 15.52 4.80
C LEU A 199 -19.15 14.02 4.82
N PRO A 200 -17.89 13.54 4.72
CA PRO A 200 -17.60 12.10 4.78
C PRO A 200 -17.97 11.49 6.14
N LEU A 201 -17.68 12.23 7.21
CA LEU A 201 -18.01 11.80 8.56
C LEU A 201 -19.54 11.73 8.76
N LYS A 202 -20.30 12.71 8.24
CA LYS A 202 -21.78 12.68 8.29
C LYS A 202 -22.33 11.49 7.52
N SER A 203 -21.80 11.19 6.35
CA SER A 203 -22.22 10.02 5.56
C SER A 203 -21.94 8.71 6.30
N ALA A 204 -20.74 8.54 6.82
CA ALA A 204 -20.36 7.35 7.58
C ALA A 204 -21.18 7.22 8.89
N LEU A 205 -21.43 8.32 9.59
CA LEU A 205 -22.29 8.35 10.77
C LEU A 205 -23.73 7.95 10.46
N THR A 206 -24.32 8.49 9.39
CA THR A 206 -25.69 8.14 8.97
C THR A 206 -25.81 6.64 8.67
N ILE A 207 -24.82 6.07 7.97
CA ILE A 207 -24.78 4.64 7.66
C ILE A 207 -24.57 3.82 8.94
N TYR A 208 -23.68 4.26 9.82
CA TYR A 208 -23.43 3.63 11.11
C TYR A 208 -24.70 3.59 11.97
N GLU A 209 -25.43 4.71 12.09
CA GLU A 209 -26.69 4.81 12.85
C GLU A 209 -27.77 3.90 12.24
N ALA A 210 -27.90 3.89 10.93
CA ALA A 210 -28.86 3.02 10.23
C ALA A 210 -28.53 1.53 10.47
N MET A 211 -27.25 1.13 10.36
CA MET A 211 -26.80 -0.24 10.62
C MET A 211 -26.98 -0.63 12.09
N SER A 212 -26.58 0.23 13.01
CA SER A 212 -26.71 0.01 14.43
C SER A 212 -28.19 -0.15 14.85
N SER A 213 -29.08 0.67 14.29
CA SER A 213 -30.53 0.56 14.52
C SER A 213 -31.11 -0.73 13.94
N TYR A 214 -30.74 -1.07 12.70
CA TYR A 214 -31.27 -2.25 12.01
C TYR A 214 -30.84 -3.57 12.65
N PHE A 215 -29.61 -3.65 13.14
CA PHE A 215 -29.04 -4.86 13.75
C PHE A 215 -29.06 -4.83 15.29
N LYS A 216 -29.71 -3.84 15.89
CA LYS A 216 -29.80 -3.66 17.34
C LYS A 216 -30.22 -4.96 18.05
N GLY A 217 -29.44 -5.36 19.05
CA GLY A 217 -29.71 -6.57 19.85
C GLY A 217 -29.27 -7.90 19.20
N HIS A 218 -28.76 -7.87 17.96
CA HIS A 218 -28.27 -9.06 17.27
C HIS A 218 -26.77 -8.98 16.95
N TYR A 219 -26.31 -7.85 16.42
CA TYR A 219 -24.91 -7.65 16.02
C TYR A 219 -24.43 -6.26 16.44
N GLN A 220 -23.15 -6.17 16.80
CA GLN A 220 -22.51 -4.92 17.15
C GLN A 220 -21.94 -4.25 15.90
N THR A 221 -22.19 -2.95 15.79
CA THR A 221 -21.64 -2.11 14.72
C THR A 221 -20.60 -1.17 15.32
N GLY A 222 -19.43 -1.10 14.71
CA GLY A 222 -18.36 -0.16 15.03
C GLY A 222 -18.24 0.94 13.99
N LEU A 223 -17.67 2.07 14.36
CA LEU A 223 -17.36 3.19 13.48
C LEU A 223 -15.88 3.54 13.56
N LEU A 224 -15.23 3.64 12.39
CA LEU A 224 -13.81 3.97 12.26
C LEU A 224 -13.63 5.11 11.25
N HIS A 225 -13.04 6.24 11.69
CA HIS A 225 -12.78 7.38 10.81
C HIS A 225 -11.49 8.13 11.18
N GLY A 226 -11.02 8.98 10.26
CA GLY A 226 -9.74 9.68 10.39
C GLY A 226 -9.59 10.55 11.62
N SER A 227 -10.68 11.18 12.07
CA SER A 227 -10.69 12.12 13.23
C SER A 227 -10.63 11.45 14.60
N LEU A 228 -10.74 10.12 14.69
CA LEU A 228 -10.51 9.38 15.93
C LEU A 228 -9.03 9.46 16.33
N LYS A 229 -8.77 9.48 17.64
CA LYS A 229 -7.41 9.31 18.17
C LYS A 229 -6.90 7.91 17.87
N ASP A 230 -5.59 7.76 17.78
CA ASP A 230 -4.99 6.48 17.41
C ASP A 230 -5.31 5.36 18.41
N GLU A 231 -5.43 5.69 19.70
CA GLU A 231 -5.86 4.75 20.73
C GLU A 231 -7.30 4.24 20.50
N GLU A 232 -8.21 5.14 20.12
CA GLU A 232 -9.61 4.79 19.81
C GLU A 232 -9.69 3.94 18.54
N LYS A 233 -8.92 4.30 17.48
CA LYS A 233 -8.83 3.50 16.26
C LYS A 233 -8.34 2.09 16.55
N ASN A 234 -7.29 1.97 17.37
CA ASN A 234 -6.72 0.67 17.75
C ASN A 234 -7.73 -0.16 18.56
N ALA A 235 -8.47 0.46 19.49
CA ALA A 235 -9.50 -0.22 20.28
C ALA A 235 -10.63 -0.77 19.40
N VAL A 236 -11.18 0.05 18.48
CA VAL A 236 -12.24 -0.38 17.55
C VAL A 236 -11.74 -1.51 16.64
N MET A 237 -10.53 -1.41 16.12
CA MET A 237 -9.93 -2.44 15.25
C MET A 237 -9.67 -3.74 16.02
N GLN A 238 -9.25 -3.65 17.29
CA GLN A 238 -9.05 -4.84 18.13
C GLN A 238 -10.39 -5.51 18.43
N ASP A 239 -11.43 -4.74 18.77
CA ASP A 239 -12.77 -5.29 19.02
C ASP A 239 -13.37 -5.93 17.75
N PHE A 240 -13.08 -5.37 16.57
CA PHE A 240 -13.45 -5.99 15.30
C PHE A 240 -12.67 -7.29 15.06
N LYS A 241 -11.36 -7.30 15.29
CA LYS A 241 -10.53 -8.51 15.19
C LYS A 241 -10.95 -9.61 16.15
N ASP A 242 -11.34 -9.24 17.37
CA ASP A 242 -11.81 -10.18 18.40
C ASP A 242 -13.28 -10.63 18.19
N ASN A 243 -13.89 -10.25 17.06
CA ASN A 243 -15.29 -10.52 16.71
C ASN A 243 -16.31 -10.00 17.73
N LYS A 244 -15.98 -8.96 18.52
CA LYS A 244 -16.94 -8.23 19.36
C LYS A 244 -17.78 -7.28 18.52
N ILE A 245 -17.21 -6.73 17.45
CA ILE A 245 -17.89 -5.95 16.41
C ILE A 245 -18.02 -6.84 15.18
N GLN A 246 -19.22 -6.99 14.61
CA GLN A 246 -19.48 -7.79 13.42
C GLN A 246 -19.62 -6.93 12.16
N ILE A 247 -19.96 -5.65 12.29
CA ILE A 247 -20.09 -4.72 11.16
C ILE A 247 -19.23 -3.51 11.46
N LEU A 248 -18.24 -3.25 10.64
CA LEU A 248 -17.35 -2.09 10.77
C LEU A 248 -17.66 -1.08 9.67
N VAL A 249 -18.28 0.02 10.03
CA VAL A 249 -18.46 1.18 9.14
C VAL A 249 -17.20 2.03 9.21
N SER A 250 -16.61 2.31 8.06
CA SER A 250 -15.35 3.06 8.01
C SER A 250 -15.29 4.01 6.83
N THR A 251 -14.63 5.13 7.02
CA THR A 251 -14.05 5.89 5.91
C THR A 251 -12.80 5.16 5.39
N THR A 252 -12.10 5.67 4.38
CA THR A 252 -10.95 5.02 3.71
C THR A 252 -9.79 4.57 4.61
N VAL A 253 -9.85 4.81 5.92
CA VAL A 253 -8.82 4.45 6.91
C VAL A 253 -8.58 2.93 7.02
N VAL A 254 -9.48 2.07 6.51
CA VAL A 254 -9.33 0.60 6.47
C VAL A 254 -8.22 0.15 5.50
N GLU A 255 -7.61 1.04 4.74
CA GLU A 255 -6.37 0.75 4.00
C GLU A 255 -5.23 0.26 4.92
N VAL A 256 -5.37 0.45 6.23
CA VAL A 256 -4.42 0.03 7.26
C VAL A 256 -4.55 -1.48 7.51
N GLY A 257 -3.86 -2.23 6.78
CA GLY A 257 -3.39 -3.62 6.78
C GLY A 257 -3.77 -4.64 7.87
N VAL A 258 -4.81 -4.43 8.68
CA VAL A 258 -5.22 -5.40 9.69
C VAL A 258 -5.85 -6.63 9.03
N ASP A 259 -5.30 -7.79 9.34
CA ASP A 259 -5.82 -9.08 8.87
C ASP A 259 -6.94 -9.55 9.80
N VAL A 260 -8.17 -9.65 9.27
CA VAL A 260 -9.35 -10.16 9.98
C VAL A 260 -9.93 -11.33 9.18
N PRO A 261 -9.57 -12.58 9.52
CA PRO A 261 -9.92 -13.76 8.72
C PRO A 261 -11.44 -13.96 8.53
N ASN A 262 -12.24 -13.53 9.49
CA ASN A 262 -13.70 -13.67 9.45
C ASN A 262 -14.40 -12.56 8.64
N ALA A 263 -13.68 -11.52 8.23
CA ALA A 263 -14.24 -10.43 7.45
C ALA A 263 -14.16 -10.75 5.95
N ASN A 264 -15.12 -11.51 5.43
CA ASN A 264 -15.19 -11.92 4.03
C ASN A 264 -16.31 -11.20 3.25
N MET A 265 -16.95 -10.20 3.83
CA MET A 265 -17.91 -9.35 3.15
C MET A 265 -17.51 -7.89 3.22
N MET A 266 -17.66 -7.20 2.11
CA MET A 266 -17.40 -5.76 2.01
C MET A 266 -18.50 -5.08 1.21
N VAL A 267 -18.91 -3.92 1.66
CA VAL A 267 -19.83 -3.02 0.98
C VAL A 267 -19.14 -1.69 0.79
N ILE A 268 -19.11 -1.18 -0.43
CA ILE A 268 -18.50 0.11 -0.75
C ILE A 268 -19.59 1.06 -1.24
N TYR A 269 -19.85 2.10 -0.47
CA TYR A 269 -20.78 3.17 -0.84
C TYR A 269 -20.13 4.18 -1.75
N ASN A 270 -20.93 4.74 -2.69
CA ASN A 270 -20.45 5.69 -3.70
C ASN A 270 -19.15 5.20 -4.36
N ALA A 271 -19.19 3.96 -4.83
CA ALA A 271 -18.02 3.27 -5.37
C ALA A 271 -17.39 4.01 -6.56
N GLU A 272 -18.17 4.82 -7.30
CA GLU A 272 -17.71 5.68 -8.40
C GLU A 272 -16.64 6.70 -7.98
N ARG A 273 -16.61 7.05 -6.70
CA ARG A 273 -15.65 8.03 -6.14
C ARG A 273 -14.28 7.42 -5.83
N PHE A 274 -14.17 6.10 -5.89
CA PHE A 274 -12.90 5.40 -5.68
C PHE A 274 -12.19 5.13 -7.01
N GLY A 275 -10.87 5.15 -7.00
CA GLY A 275 -10.07 4.54 -8.07
C GLY A 275 -10.26 3.03 -8.09
N LEU A 276 -10.21 2.42 -9.27
CA LEU A 276 -10.36 0.96 -9.39
C LEU A 276 -9.25 0.22 -8.63
N SER A 277 -8.03 0.76 -8.66
CA SER A 277 -6.90 0.23 -7.88
C SER A 277 -7.16 0.30 -6.37
N SER A 278 -7.82 1.36 -5.87
CA SER A 278 -8.19 1.47 -4.46
C SER A 278 -9.26 0.45 -4.07
N ILE A 279 -10.30 0.28 -4.91
CA ILE A 279 -11.33 -0.76 -4.70
C ILE A 279 -10.67 -2.15 -4.72
N HIS A 280 -9.74 -2.39 -5.63
CA HIS A 280 -9.01 -3.65 -5.69
C HIS A 280 -8.19 -3.91 -4.42
N GLN A 281 -7.51 -2.92 -3.87
CA GLN A 281 -6.82 -3.02 -2.59
C GLN A 281 -7.77 -3.32 -1.43
N LEU A 282 -8.93 -2.65 -1.40
CA LEU A 282 -9.98 -2.92 -0.41
C LEU A 282 -10.49 -4.36 -0.54
N ARG A 283 -10.79 -4.84 -1.76
CA ARG A 283 -11.13 -6.26 -2.01
C ARG A 283 -10.06 -7.21 -1.45
N GLY A 284 -8.81 -6.85 -1.56
CA GLY A 284 -7.69 -7.63 -1.01
C GLY A 284 -7.69 -7.77 0.52
N ARG A 285 -8.54 -7.02 1.23
CA ARG A 285 -8.72 -7.12 2.70
C ARG A 285 -9.69 -8.22 3.11
N ILE A 286 -10.52 -8.71 2.21
CA ILE A 286 -11.46 -9.81 2.43
C ILE A 286 -11.00 -11.08 1.68
N GLY A 287 -11.64 -12.23 1.97
CA GLY A 287 -11.31 -13.48 1.29
C GLY A 287 -9.93 -14.05 1.65
N ARG A 288 -9.46 -13.84 2.87
CA ARG A 288 -8.17 -14.36 3.35
C ARG A 288 -8.26 -15.71 4.05
N GLY A 289 -9.48 -16.19 4.30
CA GLY A 289 -9.77 -17.52 4.85
C GLY A 289 -10.30 -18.47 3.78
N ASP A 290 -10.78 -19.64 4.23
CA ASP A 290 -11.36 -20.69 3.35
C ASP A 290 -12.76 -20.32 2.82
N GLN A 291 -13.38 -19.27 3.35
CA GLN A 291 -14.71 -18.83 2.97
C GLN A 291 -14.68 -17.95 1.72
N GLN A 292 -15.78 -17.96 0.96
CA GLN A 292 -15.97 -17.11 -0.20
C GLN A 292 -16.05 -15.64 0.21
N GLY A 293 -15.24 -14.78 -0.42
CA GLY A 293 -15.31 -13.33 -0.26
C GLY A 293 -16.37 -12.69 -1.17
N TYR A 294 -17.07 -11.69 -0.65
CA TYR A 294 -18.10 -10.92 -1.37
C TYR A 294 -17.86 -9.43 -1.26
N CYS A 295 -17.83 -8.74 -2.40
CA CYS A 295 -17.71 -7.29 -2.46
C CYS A 295 -18.91 -6.69 -3.20
N PHE A 296 -19.64 -5.77 -2.55
CA PHE A 296 -20.80 -5.09 -3.10
C PHE A 296 -20.45 -3.62 -3.34
N LEU A 297 -20.55 -3.19 -4.60
CA LEU A 297 -20.30 -1.83 -5.02
C LEU A 297 -21.63 -1.11 -5.20
N LEU A 298 -21.88 -0.08 -4.43
CA LEU A 298 -23.08 0.76 -4.53
C LEU A 298 -22.69 2.10 -5.16
N SER A 299 -23.39 2.52 -6.19
CA SER A 299 -23.10 3.77 -6.89
C SER A 299 -24.36 4.49 -7.31
N GLU A 300 -24.37 5.80 -7.15
CA GLU A 300 -25.40 6.71 -7.64
C GLU A 300 -24.99 7.44 -8.92
N ALA A 301 -23.88 7.03 -9.54
CA ALA A 301 -23.39 7.61 -10.78
C ALA A 301 -24.42 7.52 -11.91
N GLN A 302 -24.57 8.61 -12.64
CA GLN A 302 -25.47 8.68 -13.81
C GLN A 302 -24.69 8.58 -15.13
N ASP A 303 -23.39 8.81 -15.11
CA ASP A 303 -22.51 8.78 -16.27
C ASP A 303 -22.07 7.36 -16.61
N GLU A 304 -22.18 7.00 -17.89
CA GLU A 304 -21.82 5.68 -18.39
C GLU A 304 -20.34 5.29 -18.13
N PRO A 305 -19.35 6.18 -18.30
CA PRO A 305 -17.96 5.83 -18.00
C PRO A 305 -17.73 5.37 -16.56
N ALA A 306 -18.38 5.97 -15.57
CA ALA A 306 -18.27 5.53 -14.18
C ALA A 306 -18.92 4.15 -13.97
N LYS A 307 -20.07 3.90 -14.61
CA LYS A 307 -20.74 2.58 -14.56
C LYS A 307 -19.90 1.49 -15.22
N GLU A 308 -19.36 1.74 -16.41
CA GLU A 308 -18.49 0.79 -17.12
C GLU A 308 -17.26 0.41 -16.29
N ARG A 309 -16.65 1.38 -15.59
CA ARG A 309 -15.54 1.12 -14.69
C ARG A 309 -15.92 0.20 -13.54
N LEU A 310 -17.09 0.37 -12.94
CA LEU A 310 -17.55 -0.48 -11.84
C LEU A 310 -17.95 -1.88 -12.34
N HIS A 311 -18.55 -1.99 -13.53
CA HIS A 311 -18.81 -3.27 -14.18
C HIS A 311 -17.53 -4.03 -14.52
N TYR A 312 -16.45 -3.32 -14.91
CA TYR A 312 -15.17 -3.94 -15.15
C TYR A 312 -14.65 -4.71 -13.91
N LEU A 313 -14.91 -4.20 -12.70
CA LEU A 313 -14.55 -4.88 -11.45
C LEU A 313 -15.38 -6.13 -11.13
N GLU A 314 -16.56 -6.31 -11.73
CA GLU A 314 -17.36 -7.54 -11.57
C GLU A 314 -16.73 -8.71 -12.32
N GLU A 315 -16.13 -8.45 -13.48
CA GLU A 315 -15.60 -9.45 -14.40
C GLU A 315 -14.11 -9.72 -14.18
N HIS A 316 -13.39 -8.75 -13.59
CA HIS A 316 -11.94 -8.82 -13.44
C HIS A 316 -11.52 -8.80 -11.97
N ASP A 317 -10.59 -9.68 -11.63
CA ASP A 317 -10.01 -9.77 -10.29
C ASP A 317 -8.48 -9.69 -10.27
N ASP A 318 -7.83 -9.65 -11.44
CA ASP A 318 -6.38 -9.43 -11.55
C ASP A 318 -6.01 -7.96 -11.34
N GLY A 319 -5.14 -7.71 -10.36
CA GLY A 319 -4.76 -6.34 -9.99
C GLY A 319 -3.97 -5.61 -11.07
N PHE A 320 -3.19 -6.34 -11.91
CA PHE A 320 -2.44 -5.71 -13.01
C PHE A 320 -3.37 -5.28 -14.14
N GLU A 321 -4.35 -6.13 -14.50
CA GLU A 321 -5.36 -5.78 -15.51
C GLU A 321 -6.22 -4.61 -15.06
N ILE A 322 -6.68 -4.61 -13.81
CA ILE A 322 -7.47 -3.52 -13.22
C ILE A 322 -6.67 -2.22 -13.21
N SER A 323 -5.40 -2.28 -12.83
CA SER A 323 -4.54 -1.10 -12.79
C SER A 323 -4.27 -0.54 -14.19
N GLN A 324 -4.08 -1.40 -15.19
CA GLN A 324 -3.95 -0.98 -16.59
C GLN A 324 -5.23 -0.32 -17.12
N TYR A 325 -6.39 -0.89 -16.79
CA TYR A 325 -7.68 -0.33 -17.19
C TYR A 325 -7.94 1.03 -16.53
N ASP A 326 -7.69 1.14 -15.22
CA ASP A 326 -7.82 2.40 -14.47
C ASP A 326 -6.93 3.50 -15.06
N LEU A 327 -5.71 3.13 -15.43
CA LEU A 327 -4.74 4.02 -16.08
C LEU A 327 -5.23 4.54 -17.44
N LYS A 328 -5.81 3.65 -18.25
CA LYS A 328 -6.33 4.01 -19.59
C LYS A 328 -7.55 4.92 -19.51
N THR A 329 -8.42 4.72 -18.51
CA THR A 329 -9.70 5.42 -18.40
C THR A 329 -9.62 6.76 -17.70
N ARG A 330 -8.79 6.87 -16.66
CA ARG A 330 -8.64 8.11 -15.87
C ARG A 330 -7.47 8.97 -16.29
N GLY A 331 -6.50 8.38 -16.95
CA GLY A 331 -5.22 9.04 -17.21
C GLY A 331 -4.30 9.09 -15.97
N PRO A 332 -3.09 9.65 -16.12
CA PRO A 332 -2.01 9.58 -15.11
C PRO A 332 -2.23 10.43 -13.87
N GLY A 333 -2.94 11.54 -13.98
CA GLY A 333 -3.05 12.56 -12.93
C GLY A 333 -3.73 12.05 -11.68
N GLU A 334 -4.81 11.31 -11.83
CA GLU A 334 -5.59 10.79 -10.71
C GLU A 334 -4.93 9.58 -10.01
N LEU A 335 -4.16 8.77 -10.75
CA LEU A 335 -3.52 7.56 -10.19
C LEU A 335 -2.33 7.91 -9.29
N LEU A 336 -1.68 9.03 -9.54
CA LEU A 336 -0.49 9.48 -8.81
C LEU A 336 -0.80 10.56 -7.76
N GLY A 337 -2.05 11.04 -7.70
CA GLY A 337 -2.51 12.13 -6.84
C GLY A 337 -1.98 13.50 -7.32
N ASP A 338 -2.83 14.50 -7.31
CA ASP A 338 -2.51 15.89 -7.74
C ASP A 338 -1.32 16.54 -7.00
N LYS A 339 -0.82 15.90 -5.94
CA LYS A 339 0.29 16.40 -5.10
C LYS A 339 1.65 15.74 -5.36
N GLN A 340 1.74 14.71 -6.22
CA GLN A 340 3.06 14.22 -6.63
C GLN A 340 3.58 15.00 -7.85
N SER A 341 4.06 16.21 -7.61
CA SER A 341 4.89 17.00 -8.51
C SER A 341 6.25 16.32 -8.79
N GLY A 342 6.22 15.16 -9.44
CA GLY A 342 7.40 14.36 -9.70
C GLY A 342 7.37 13.54 -10.97
N LEU A 343 6.29 13.64 -11.77
CA LEU A 343 6.32 13.08 -13.12
C LEU A 343 7.31 13.88 -13.95
N PRO A 344 8.30 13.24 -14.61
CA PRO A 344 9.14 13.94 -15.56
C PRO A 344 8.22 14.50 -16.64
N ALA A 345 8.20 15.83 -16.78
CA ALA A 345 7.56 16.46 -17.93
C ALA A 345 8.35 16.04 -19.17
N PHE A 346 7.79 15.15 -19.97
CA PHE A 346 8.40 14.84 -21.26
C PHE A 346 8.30 16.06 -22.16
N MET A 347 9.40 16.44 -22.78
CA MET A 347 9.41 17.55 -23.75
C MET A 347 8.60 17.18 -25.02
N MET A 348 8.53 15.89 -25.35
CA MET A 348 7.75 15.33 -26.45
C MET A 348 7.28 13.94 -26.05
N GLY A 349 6.01 13.61 -26.37
CA GLY A 349 5.42 12.31 -26.08
C GLY A 349 4.52 12.29 -24.84
N ASP A 350 3.67 11.30 -24.83
CA ASP A 350 2.75 11.01 -23.74
C ASP A 350 3.18 9.68 -23.08
N ILE A 351 3.45 9.72 -21.78
CA ILE A 351 3.97 8.55 -21.03
C ILE A 351 3.11 7.29 -21.19
N PHE A 352 1.83 7.44 -21.54
CA PHE A 352 0.86 6.35 -21.65
C PHE A 352 0.64 5.92 -23.09
N LYS A 353 0.56 6.86 -24.02
CA LYS A 353 0.36 6.55 -25.44
C LYS A 353 1.63 5.99 -26.06
N ASP A 354 2.78 6.47 -25.56
CA ASP A 354 4.10 6.18 -26.13
C ASP A 354 4.91 5.19 -25.28
N MET A 355 4.25 4.36 -24.48
CA MET A 355 4.92 3.39 -23.58
C MET A 355 5.89 2.47 -24.32
N ASN A 356 5.53 1.99 -25.51
CA ASN A 356 6.43 1.14 -26.31
C ASN A 356 7.70 1.89 -26.75
N ILE A 357 7.56 3.17 -27.11
CA ILE A 357 8.67 4.05 -27.48
C ILE A 357 9.58 4.29 -26.26
N LEU A 358 8.97 4.45 -25.09
CA LEU A 358 9.71 4.64 -23.84
C LEU A 358 10.55 3.41 -23.48
N GLU A 359 10.01 2.21 -23.62
CA GLU A 359 10.76 0.96 -23.42
C GLU A 359 11.93 0.82 -24.40
N GLU A 360 11.67 1.14 -25.66
CA GLU A 360 12.70 1.06 -26.70
C GLU A 360 13.80 2.09 -26.46
N THR A 361 13.45 3.32 -26.18
CA THR A 361 14.43 4.39 -25.88
C THR A 361 15.26 4.09 -24.63
N ARG A 362 14.67 3.50 -23.58
CA ARG A 362 15.42 3.04 -22.40
C ARG A 362 16.44 1.96 -22.77
N ARG A 363 16.05 0.99 -23.59
CA ARG A 363 16.95 -0.09 -24.05
C ARG A 363 18.16 0.48 -24.78
N TYR A 364 17.93 1.47 -25.66
CA TYR A 364 18.99 2.18 -26.35
C TYR A 364 19.86 3.00 -25.40
N ALA A 365 19.27 3.70 -24.42
CA ALA A 365 20.02 4.47 -23.43
C ALA A 365 20.94 3.59 -22.58
N ILE A 366 20.48 2.45 -22.12
CA ILE A 366 21.29 1.47 -21.37
C ILE A 366 22.47 1.00 -22.25
N LYS A 367 22.20 0.66 -23.52
CA LYS A 367 23.24 0.25 -24.46
C LYS A 367 24.25 1.39 -24.66
N MET A 368 23.80 2.62 -24.88
CA MET A 368 24.71 3.77 -25.06
C MET A 368 25.60 4.01 -23.84
N ILE A 369 25.06 3.89 -22.64
CA ILE A 369 25.83 4.02 -21.39
C ILE A 369 26.85 2.90 -21.27
N HIS A 370 26.48 1.65 -21.57
CA HIS A 370 27.40 0.53 -21.57
C HIS A 370 28.54 0.72 -22.59
N ASP A 371 28.20 1.15 -23.82
CA ASP A 371 29.17 1.35 -24.90
C ASP A 371 30.12 2.54 -24.60
N TYR A 372 29.61 3.58 -23.91
CA TYR A 372 30.41 4.67 -23.39
C TYR A 372 31.49 4.18 -22.41
N TYR A 373 31.12 3.41 -21.39
CA TYR A 373 32.09 2.93 -20.40
C TYR A 373 33.02 1.86 -20.91
N LYS A 374 32.58 1.06 -21.88
CA LYS A 374 33.39 -0.06 -22.37
C LYS A 374 34.27 0.29 -23.57
N TYR A 375 33.80 1.19 -24.44
CA TYR A 375 34.43 1.49 -25.72
C TYR A 375 34.75 2.98 -25.94
N GLY A 376 34.29 3.86 -25.02
CA GLY A 376 34.45 5.32 -25.17
C GLY A 376 33.53 5.92 -26.24
N GLU A 377 32.50 5.20 -26.68
CA GLU A 377 31.53 5.71 -27.64
C GLU A 377 30.58 6.75 -27.01
N TYR A 378 30.00 7.60 -27.85
CA TYR A 378 28.99 8.61 -27.41
C TYR A 378 29.49 9.66 -26.42
N GLU A 379 30.78 9.88 -26.22
CA GLU A 379 31.34 10.77 -25.20
C GLU A 379 30.73 12.20 -25.25
N ASN A 380 30.69 12.81 -26.44
CA ASN A 380 30.10 14.15 -26.58
C ASN A 380 28.65 14.24 -26.17
N TYR A 381 27.87 13.18 -26.44
CA TYR A 381 26.43 13.12 -26.07
C TYR A 381 26.24 12.95 -24.57
N ILE A 382 27.01 12.07 -23.96
CA ILE A 382 26.99 11.84 -22.50
C ILE A 382 27.44 13.09 -21.75
N GLU A 383 28.47 13.79 -22.20
CA GLU A 383 28.89 15.07 -21.62
C GLU A 383 27.83 16.16 -21.75
N MET A 384 27.11 16.22 -22.85
CA MET A 384 25.97 17.14 -23.02
C MET A 384 24.85 16.82 -22.01
N ILE A 385 24.52 15.53 -21.80
CA ILE A 385 23.52 15.11 -20.81
C ILE A 385 23.98 15.45 -19.40
N LYS A 386 25.23 15.16 -19.02
CA LYS A 386 25.80 15.52 -17.72
C LYS A 386 25.69 17.02 -17.43
N LYS A 387 25.95 17.87 -18.44
CA LYS A 387 25.80 19.33 -18.32
C LYS A 387 24.34 19.76 -18.12
N LYS A 388 23.39 19.09 -18.80
CA LYS A 388 21.95 19.37 -18.61
C LYS A 388 21.47 18.98 -17.22
N ILE A 389 21.89 17.81 -16.71
CA ILE A 389 21.54 17.34 -15.36
C ILE A 389 22.08 18.28 -14.28
N LYS A 390 23.35 18.74 -14.42
CA LYS A 390 23.90 19.71 -13.48
C LYS A 390 23.12 21.02 -13.46
N LYS A 391 22.70 21.54 -14.62
CA LYS A 391 21.85 22.74 -14.69
C LYS A 391 20.44 22.53 -14.14
N GLY A 392 19.86 21.33 -14.30
CA GLY A 392 18.55 20.98 -13.73
C GLY A 392 18.57 20.86 -12.22
N ASN A 393 19.67 20.42 -11.61
CA ASN A 393 19.81 20.34 -10.15
C ASN A 393 20.01 21.70 -9.48
N GLU A 394 20.43 22.75 -10.21
CA GLU A 394 20.50 24.14 -9.69
C GLU A 394 19.12 24.81 -9.53
N TYR A 395 18.04 24.22 -10.07
CA TYR A 395 16.66 24.71 -9.95
C TYR A 395 15.79 23.90 -8.98
N ILE A 396 16.39 22.94 -8.23
CA ILE A 396 15.68 22.04 -7.30
C ILE A 396 16.20 22.21 -5.84
N ASP A 397 16.88 23.31 -5.54
CA ASP A 397 17.19 23.72 -4.16
C ASP A 397 16.16 24.72 -3.62
#